data_166451f36df409aa3975b3a8d2a5c68b
#
_entry.id   166451f36df409aa3975b3a8d2a5c68b
#
_cell.length_a   1.000
_cell.length_b   1.000
_cell.length_c   1.000
_cell.angle_alpha   90.00
_cell.angle_beta   90.00
_cell.angle_gamma   90.00
#
_symmetry.space_group_name_H-M   'P 1'
#
loop_
_entity.id
_entity.type
_entity.pdbx_description
1 polymer ?
#
loop_
_entity_poly.entity_id
_entity_poly.type
_entity_poly.pdbx_seq_one_letter_code
_entity_poly.pdbx_strand_id
1 'polypeptide(L)'
;YLHQGIYGFGGEVGGSGIDYDGSGEVTPEELERWHVEEMDGQFAEPWMPYDHPQLGAIEIGGYRVSPTGPFPPSIGAMMRIRTDRTFRYLMYVASLAPEVRIIDLMSMENADGTFTVNANVRNDGWISTYVTQRALEISGSSNVAGPGASLNIRARDFPAMVEISVEGGEIVEGEVPQNIGHLVGKFTYIRQWADEGQEVPSKTATWVVRPDGSGAVSVEVRVSAHKAGNDVQTLKLR
;
A
#
# COMPACT_ATOMS: atom_id res chain seq x y z
N TYR A 1 -9.10 -4.46 4.73
CA TYR A 1 -9.02 -4.67 3.30
C TYR A 1 -10.34 -4.37 2.60
N LEU A 2 -11.38 -5.22 2.77
CA LEU A 2 -12.67 -5.09 2.05
C LEU A 2 -13.39 -3.76 2.28
N HIS A 3 -13.40 -3.26 3.50
CA HIS A 3 -14.14 -2.04 3.85
C HIS A 3 -13.50 -0.78 3.27
N GLN A 4 -12.18 -0.70 3.30
CA GLN A 4 -11.42 0.50 2.94
C GLN A 4 -10.67 0.38 1.61
N GLY A 5 -10.65 -0.81 0.99
CA GLY A 5 -9.85 -1.07 -0.20
C GLY A 5 -8.35 -0.83 0.01
N ILE A 6 -7.84 -1.09 1.22
CA ILE A 6 -6.44 -0.92 1.60
C ILE A 6 -5.78 -2.29 1.73
N TYR A 7 -4.54 -2.45 1.28
CA TYR A 7 -3.76 -3.64 1.59
C TYR A 7 -3.50 -3.74 3.10
N GLY A 8 -3.84 -4.88 3.68
CA GLY A 8 -3.46 -5.23 5.03
C GLY A 8 -2.14 -5.99 4.99
N PHE A 9 -1.16 -5.52 5.74
CA PHE A 9 0.11 -6.21 5.95
C PHE A 9 0.13 -6.71 7.39
N GLY A 10 0.23 -8.02 7.57
CA GLY A 10 0.49 -8.64 8.86
C GLY A 10 1.97 -9.01 8.91
N GLY A 11 2.62 -8.70 10.01
CA GLY A 11 4.00 -9.09 10.26
C GLY A 11 4.14 -9.61 11.68
N GLU A 12 4.71 -10.80 11.84
CA GLU A 12 5.11 -11.31 13.14
C GLU A 12 6.53 -10.89 13.43
N VAL A 13 6.73 -10.24 14.57
CA VAL A 13 8.05 -9.82 15.03
C VAL A 13 8.62 -10.96 15.89
N GLY A 14 9.35 -11.81 15.27
CA GLY A 14 9.93 -13.00 15.90
C GLY A 14 10.27 -14.00 14.81
N GLY A 15 10.84 -15.06 15.16
CA GLY A 15 11.23 -16.14 14.26
C GLY A 15 12.14 -17.10 14.99
N SER A 16 12.17 -18.31 14.54
CA SER A 16 13.08 -19.32 15.05
C SER A 16 14.11 -19.62 13.97
N GLY A 17 15.27 -18.98 14.10
CA GLY A 17 16.39 -19.25 13.22
C GLY A 17 16.51 -18.30 12.02
N ILE A 18 17.66 -18.39 11.37
CA ILE A 18 18.01 -17.71 10.12
C ILE A 18 18.59 -18.78 9.21
N ASP A 19 18.12 -18.82 7.99
CA ASP A 19 18.76 -19.56 6.90
C ASP A 19 20.01 -18.77 6.49
N TYR A 20 21.18 -19.20 6.99
CA TYR A 20 22.44 -18.50 6.76
C TYR A 20 23.08 -18.85 5.43
N ASP A 21 22.77 -20.01 4.88
CA ASP A 21 23.35 -20.49 3.62
C ASP A 21 22.46 -20.27 2.40
N GLY A 22 21.20 -19.83 2.62
CA GLY A 22 20.22 -19.56 1.55
C GLY A 22 19.64 -20.83 0.94
N SER A 23 19.67 -21.96 1.65
CA SER A 23 19.13 -23.25 1.17
C SER A 23 17.59 -23.27 1.10
N GLY A 24 16.92 -22.36 1.80
CA GLY A 24 15.47 -22.30 1.96
C GLY A 24 14.94 -23.03 3.19
N GLU A 25 15.79 -23.68 3.95
CA GLU A 25 15.45 -24.39 5.19
C GLU A 25 16.43 -24.00 6.31
N VAL A 26 15.91 -23.86 7.52
CA VAL A 26 16.75 -23.62 8.71
C VAL A 26 17.17 -24.97 9.30
N THR A 27 18.45 -25.27 9.23
CA THR A 27 19.02 -26.48 9.81
C THR A 27 19.14 -26.39 11.35
N PRO A 28 19.28 -27.50 12.08
CA PRO A 28 19.53 -27.49 13.52
C PRO A 28 20.78 -26.70 13.89
N GLU A 29 21.83 -26.78 13.10
CA GLU A 29 23.10 -26.08 13.30
C GLU A 29 22.94 -24.56 13.12
N GLU A 30 22.15 -24.15 12.17
CA GLU A 30 21.80 -22.75 11.95
C GLU A 30 20.88 -22.21 13.05
N LEU A 31 19.97 -23.04 13.53
CA LEU A 31 19.12 -22.70 14.67
C LEU A 31 20.00 -22.51 15.93
N GLU A 32 20.96 -23.38 16.18
CA GLU A 32 21.90 -23.24 17.29
C GLU A 32 22.75 -21.97 17.15
N ARG A 33 23.32 -21.77 15.96
CA ARG A 33 24.06 -20.56 15.64
C ARG A 33 23.23 -19.30 15.90
N TRP A 34 21.98 -19.28 15.46
CA TRP A 34 21.06 -18.18 15.69
C TRP A 34 20.79 -17.94 17.17
N HIS A 35 20.64 -19.00 17.98
CA HIS A 35 20.48 -18.90 19.43
C HIS A 35 21.71 -18.28 20.11
N VAL A 36 22.87 -18.63 19.66
CA VAL A 36 24.14 -18.15 20.24
C VAL A 36 24.44 -16.72 19.78
N GLU A 37 24.41 -16.48 18.47
CA GLU A 37 24.88 -15.22 17.88
C GLU A 37 23.83 -14.10 17.96
N GLU A 38 22.55 -14.43 17.74
CA GLU A 38 21.49 -13.43 17.67
C GLU A 38 20.68 -13.32 18.98
N MET A 39 20.63 -14.39 19.76
CA MET A 39 19.83 -14.46 20.98
C MET A 39 20.69 -14.44 22.27
N ASP A 40 22.02 -14.30 22.14
CA ASP A 40 22.93 -14.20 23.27
C ASP A 40 22.86 -15.44 24.22
N GLY A 41 22.46 -16.59 23.71
CA GLY A 41 22.27 -17.82 24.47
C GLY A 41 21.12 -17.80 25.49
N GLN A 42 20.28 -16.74 25.50
CA GLN A 42 19.30 -16.52 26.58
C GLN A 42 18.16 -17.56 26.63
N PHE A 43 17.98 -18.33 25.58
CA PHE A 43 16.91 -19.34 25.50
C PHE A 43 17.45 -20.77 25.57
N ALA A 44 18.76 -20.94 25.74
CA ALA A 44 19.37 -22.24 25.94
C ALA A 44 19.41 -22.58 27.44
N GLU A 45 18.74 -23.66 27.79
CA GLU A 45 18.89 -24.27 29.12
C GLU A 45 19.91 -25.42 29.02
N PRO A 46 20.92 -25.42 29.86
CA PRO A 46 21.88 -26.53 29.85
C PRO A 46 21.17 -27.85 30.12
N TRP A 47 21.60 -28.89 29.43
CA TRP A 47 21.12 -30.24 29.69
C TRP A 47 21.58 -30.67 31.09
N MET A 48 20.60 -31.10 31.91
CA MET A 48 20.85 -31.52 33.29
C MET A 48 20.24 -32.89 33.53
N PRO A 49 20.95 -33.80 34.27
CA PRO A 49 20.36 -35.06 34.69
C PRO A 49 19.08 -34.82 35.51
N TYR A 50 18.05 -35.59 35.23
CA TYR A 50 16.78 -35.56 35.93
C TYR A 50 16.24 -36.98 36.11
N ASP A 51 15.82 -37.32 37.35
CA ASP A 51 15.19 -38.61 37.63
C ASP A 51 13.67 -38.47 37.51
N HIS A 52 13.14 -38.84 36.33
CA HIS A 52 11.73 -38.70 36.04
C HIS A 52 10.93 -39.86 36.67
N PRO A 53 9.83 -39.59 37.42
CA PRO A 53 9.12 -40.64 38.19
C PRO A 53 8.57 -41.78 37.35
N GLN A 54 8.39 -41.63 36.06
CA GLN A 54 7.87 -42.65 35.15
C GLN A 54 8.89 -43.14 34.12
N LEU A 55 9.86 -42.30 33.73
CA LEU A 55 10.87 -42.58 32.69
C LEU A 55 12.22 -42.97 33.22
N GLY A 56 12.46 -42.80 34.53
CA GLY A 56 13.77 -43.00 35.14
C GLY A 56 14.76 -41.86 34.85
N ALA A 57 16.02 -42.21 34.81
CA ALA A 57 17.10 -41.26 34.57
C ALA A 57 17.06 -40.75 33.12
N ILE A 58 16.87 -39.46 32.97
CA ILE A 58 16.84 -38.73 31.70
C ILE A 58 17.66 -37.45 31.81
N GLU A 59 17.83 -36.74 30.73
CA GLU A 59 18.32 -35.37 30.72
C GLU A 59 17.20 -34.43 30.31
N ILE A 60 17.13 -33.28 30.97
CA ILE A 60 16.22 -32.19 30.62
C ILE A 60 17.05 -30.93 30.32
N GLY A 61 16.69 -30.23 29.27
CA GLY A 61 17.40 -29.06 28.80
C GLY A 61 16.95 -28.69 27.38
N GLY A 62 17.78 -27.93 26.72
CA GLY A 62 17.53 -27.49 25.36
C GLY A 62 16.97 -26.08 25.30
N TYR A 63 16.18 -25.79 24.31
CA TYR A 63 15.70 -24.44 24.09
C TYR A 63 14.31 -24.22 24.71
N ARG A 64 14.11 -23.08 25.34
CA ARG A 64 12.78 -22.64 25.78
C ARG A 64 11.93 -22.31 24.58
N VAL A 65 10.95 -23.13 24.30
CA VAL A 65 9.93 -22.84 23.29
C VAL A 65 8.74 -22.20 23.96
N SER A 66 8.36 -21.01 23.51
CA SER A 66 7.11 -20.42 23.96
C SER A 66 5.92 -21.25 23.48
N PRO A 67 4.98 -21.64 24.34
CA PRO A 67 3.78 -22.36 23.92
C PRO A 67 2.85 -21.53 23.00
N THR A 68 3.11 -20.24 22.86
CA THR A 68 2.30 -19.29 22.05
C THR A 68 2.96 -18.91 20.73
N GLY A 69 4.05 -19.56 20.35
CA GLY A 69 4.77 -19.30 19.11
C GLY A 69 6.16 -18.71 19.31
N PRO A 70 6.67 -17.97 18.33
CA PRO A 70 8.03 -17.47 18.34
C PRO A 70 8.33 -16.67 19.62
N PHE A 71 9.54 -16.85 20.13
CA PHE A 71 10.00 -16.26 21.39
C PHE A 71 9.65 -14.77 21.48
N PRO A 72 9.16 -14.33 22.65
CA PRO A 72 9.08 -12.90 22.88
C PRO A 72 10.45 -12.28 22.67
N PRO A 73 10.53 -11.12 22.02
CA PRO A 73 11.81 -10.46 21.84
C PRO A 73 12.46 -10.25 23.19
N SER A 74 13.66 -10.80 23.37
CA SER A 74 14.46 -10.54 24.55
C SER A 74 14.76 -9.04 24.63
N ILE A 75 14.83 -8.54 25.85
CA ILE A 75 15.24 -7.16 26.11
C ILE A 75 16.73 -7.04 25.73
N GLY A 76 17.08 -6.03 24.93
CA GLY A 76 18.49 -5.76 24.62
C GLY A 76 18.81 -5.66 23.13
N ALA A 77 19.98 -6.16 22.70
CA ALA A 77 20.50 -6.04 21.33
C ALA A 77 19.53 -6.62 20.28
N MET A 78 18.92 -7.77 20.56
CA MET A 78 17.97 -8.43 19.70
C MET A 78 16.71 -7.59 19.46
N MET A 79 16.16 -6.95 20.49
CA MET A 79 15.03 -6.05 20.36
C MET A 79 15.36 -4.91 19.39
N ARG A 80 16.57 -4.34 19.49
CA ARG A 80 17.01 -3.26 18.60
C ARG A 80 17.11 -3.73 17.15
N ILE A 81 17.73 -4.88 16.90
CA ILE A 81 17.88 -5.43 15.55
C ILE A 81 16.51 -5.73 14.94
N ARG A 82 15.62 -6.39 15.67
CA ARG A 82 14.26 -6.70 15.18
C ARG A 82 13.43 -5.46 14.95
N THR A 83 13.48 -4.50 15.86
CA THR A 83 12.77 -3.22 15.72
C THR A 83 13.27 -2.44 14.51
N ASP A 84 14.59 -2.39 14.28
CA ASP A 84 15.17 -1.72 13.12
C ASP A 84 14.71 -2.41 11.80
N ARG A 85 14.80 -3.74 11.72
CA ARG A 85 14.33 -4.49 10.54
C ARG A 85 12.84 -4.30 10.30
N THR A 86 12.02 -4.39 11.35
CA THR A 86 10.57 -4.16 11.24
C THR A 86 10.26 -2.73 10.84
N PHE A 87 10.95 -1.75 11.40
CA PHE A 87 10.79 -0.35 11.02
C PHE A 87 11.14 -0.13 9.55
N ARG A 88 12.26 -0.65 9.06
CA ARG A 88 12.64 -0.55 7.64
C ARG A 88 11.61 -1.20 6.73
N TYR A 89 11.08 -2.36 7.10
CA TYR A 89 10.01 -3.02 6.37
C TYR A 89 8.74 -2.17 6.32
N LEU A 90 8.31 -1.61 7.45
CA LEU A 90 7.13 -0.73 7.51
C LEU A 90 7.33 0.55 6.69
N MET A 91 8.53 1.14 6.73
CA MET A 91 8.86 2.30 5.90
C MET A 91 8.86 1.95 4.41
N TYR A 92 9.38 0.78 4.05
CA TYR A 92 9.28 0.27 2.68
C TYR A 92 7.83 0.09 2.25
N VAL A 93 7.01 -0.58 3.06
CA VAL A 93 5.57 -0.75 2.78
C VAL A 93 4.85 0.60 2.64
N ALA A 94 5.16 1.55 3.52
CA ALA A 94 4.60 2.90 3.44
C ALA A 94 5.00 3.63 2.14
N SER A 95 6.20 3.41 1.65
CA SER A 95 6.68 3.99 0.38
C SER A 95 5.99 3.44 -0.87
N LEU A 96 5.25 2.34 -0.73
CA LEU A 96 4.46 1.75 -1.82
C LEU A 96 3.09 2.42 -2.00
N ALA A 97 2.73 3.34 -1.11
CA ALA A 97 1.42 4.00 -1.13
C ALA A 97 1.11 4.62 -2.51
N PRO A 98 -0.16 4.68 -2.90
CA PRO A 98 -0.54 5.38 -4.12
C PRO A 98 -0.29 6.88 -3.98
N GLU A 99 0.02 7.54 -5.09
CA GLU A 99 0.28 8.98 -5.15
C GLU A 99 -0.31 9.56 -6.43
N VAL A 100 -1.38 10.35 -6.34
CA VAL A 100 -1.99 10.97 -7.52
C VAL A 100 -1.25 12.23 -7.93
N ARG A 101 -1.05 12.36 -9.24
CA ARG A 101 -0.42 13.52 -9.87
C ARG A 101 -1.17 13.94 -11.12
N ILE A 102 -1.27 15.24 -11.32
CA ILE A 102 -1.59 15.83 -12.62
C ILE A 102 -0.28 15.86 -13.40
N ILE A 103 -0.13 14.96 -14.37
CA ILE A 103 1.11 14.84 -15.14
C ILE A 103 1.17 15.81 -16.31
N ASP A 104 0.00 16.34 -16.71
CA ASP A 104 -0.12 17.28 -17.79
C ASP A 104 -1.44 18.06 -17.66
N LEU A 105 -1.38 19.38 -17.86
CA LEU A 105 -2.51 20.28 -17.87
C LEU A 105 -2.42 21.18 -19.10
N MET A 106 -3.30 20.96 -20.06
CA MET A 106 -3.28 21.64 -21.35
C MET A 106 -4.58 22.34 -21.65
N SER A 107 -4.52 23.39 -22.47
CA SER A 107 -5.68 24.02 -23.08
C SER A 107 -5.51 24.16 -24.58
N MET A 108 -6.64 24.10 -25.28
CA MET A 108 -6.73 24.34 -26.72
C MET A 108 -7.90 25.29 -26.99
N GLU A 109 -7.64 26.36 -27.73
CA GLU A 109 -8.67 27.27 -28.17
C GLU A 109 -9.54 26.63 -29.26
N ASN A 110 -10.84 26.74 -29.12
CA ASN A 110 -11.85 26.26 -30.07
C ASN A 110 -12.23 27.37 -31.05
N ALA A 111 -12.83 26.99 -32.20
CA ALA A 111 -13.20 27.93 -33.23
C ALA A 111 -14.26 28.96 -32.78
N ASP A 112 -14.97 28.70 -31.70
CA ASP A 112 -16.00 29.60 -31.12
C ASP A 112 -15.44 30.50 -29.99
N GLY A 113 -14.12 30.49 -29.77
CA GLY A 113 -13.46 31.29 -28.74
C GLY A 113 -13.55 30.70 -27.33
N THR A 114 -14.06 29.50 -27.18
CA THR A 114 -13.97 28.73 -25.94
C THR A 114 -12.63 27.97 -25.84
N PHE A 115 -12.29 27.46 -24.67
CA PHE A 115 -11.08 26.66 -24.45
C PHE A 115 -11.45 25.26 -23.96
N THR A 116 -10.96 24.22 -24.64
CA THR A 116 -10.97 22.87 -24.11
C THR A 116 -9.78 22.72 -23.15
N VAL A 117 -10.03 22.39 -21.90
CA VAL A 117 -9.03 22.15 -20.86
C VAL A 117 -8.98 20.67 -20.54
N ASN A 118 -7.80 20.07 -20.66
CA ASN A 118 -7.54 18.66 -20.36
C ASN A 118 -6.54 18.55 -19.22
N ALA A 119 -6.89 17.74 -18.20
CA ALA A 119 -6.01 17.36 -17.12
C ALA A 119 -5.75 15.86 -17.17
N ASN A 120 -4.51 15.46 -17.42
CA ASN A 120 -4.09 14.07 -17.39
C ASN A 120 -3.61 13.71 -15.99
N VAL A 121 -4.29 12.74 -15.37
CA VAL A 121 -4.03 12.31 -14.00
C VAL A 121 -3.48 10.88 -13.99
N ARG A 122 -2.44 10.65 -13.22
CA ARG A 122 -1.79 9.36 -13.06
C ARG A 122 -1.53 9.06 -11.59
N ASN A 123 -1.43 7.79 -11.26
CA ASN A 123 -0.93 7.34 -9.96
C ASN A 123 0.56 6.98 -10.09
N ASP A 124 1.42 7.80 -9.51
CA ASP A 124 2.87 7.60 -9.51
C ASP A 124 3.35 6.65 -8.40
N GLY A 125 2.45 6.23 -7.51
CA GLY A 125 2.72 5.22 -6.50
C GLY A 125 2.75 3.79 -7.05
N TRP A 126 3.13 2.85 -6.19
CA TRP A 126 3.22 1.45 -6.55
C TRP A 126 1.88 0.71 -6.47
N ILE A 127 1.09 1.02 -5.45
CA ILE A 127 -0.21 0.40 -5.19
C ILE A 127 -1.29 1.20 -5.90
N SER A 128 -2.32 0.53 -6.41
CA SER A 128 -3.50 1.18 -7.01
C SER A 128 -4.28 1.98 -5.96
N THR A 129 -4.99 3.03 -6.38
CA THR A 129 -5.83 3.85 -5.49
C THR A 129 -6.97 3.06 -4.85
N TYR A 130 -7.30 1.90 -5.42
CA TYR A 130 -8.16 0.88 -4.82
C TYR A 130 -7.58 -0.51 -5.08
N VAL A 131 -7.58 -1.37 -4.07
CA VAL A 131 -6.78 -2.60 -4.08
C VAL A 131 -7.22 -3.60 -5.14
N THR A 132 -8.50 -3.93 -5.19
CA THR A 132 -9.03 -4.84 -6.20
C THR A 132 -10.48 -4.52 -6.50
N GLN A 133 -10.85 -4.67 -7.77
CA GLN A 133 -12.25 -4.65 -8.19
C GLN A 133 -13.06 -5.74 -7.48
N ARG A 134 -12.44 -6.87 -7.18
CA ARG A 134 -13.09 -7.97 -6.44
C ARG A 134 -13.61 -7.53 -5.08
N ALA A 135 -12.93 -6.62 -4.38
CA ALA A 135 -13.40 -6.10 -3.10
C ALA A 135 -14.71 -5.29 -3.26
N LEU A 136 -14.88 -4.57 -4.36
CA LEU A 136 -16.13 -3.87 -4.69
C LEU A 136 -17.26 -4.85 -5.06
N GLU A 137 -16.95 -5.87 -5.85
CA GLU A 137 -17.92 -6.88 -6.30
C GLU A 137 -18.49 -7.71 -5.15
N ILE A 138 -17.66 -8.11 -4.18
CA ILE A 138 -18.09 -8.90 -3.01
C ILE A 138 -18.69 -8.04 -1.89
N SER A 139 -18.63 -6.72 -2.04
CA SER A 139 -19.22 -5.78 -1.09
C SER A 139 -20.73 -5.98 -0.99
N GLY A 140 -21.20 -6.24 0.23
CA GLY A 140 -22.63 -6.48 0.48
C GLY A 140 -23.06 -7.94 0.34
N SER A 141 -22.17 -8.88 -0.04
CA SER A 141 -22.47 -10.30 0.08
C SER A 141 -22.33 -10.74 1.53
N SER A 142 -23.33 -11.46 2.03
CA SER A 142 -23.37 -12.00 3.41
C SER A 142 -22.34 -13.12 3.67
N ASN A 143 -21.53 -13.49 2.68
CA ASN A 143 -20.65 -14.66 2.70
C ASN A 143 -19.16 -14.34 2.79
N VAL A 144 -18.79 -13.12 3.21
CA VAL A 144 -17.39 -12.69 3.26
C VAL A 144 -16.65 -13.16 4.52
N ALA A 145 -17.35 -13.66 5.50
CA ALA A 145 -16.76 -14.20 6.71
C ALA A 145 -16.76 -15.72 6.70
N GLY A 146 -15.70 -16.32 7.22
CA GLY A 146 -15.59 -17.78 7.41
C GLY A 146 -16.75 -18.36 8.25
N PRO A 147 -16.80 -19.68 8.42
CA PRO A 147 -17.91 -20.35 9.10
C PRO A 147 -18.20 -19.71 10.48
N GLY A 148 -19.39 -19.14 10.63
CA GLY A 148 -19.89 -18.60 11.89
C GLY A 148 -19.83 -17.08 12.08
N ALA A 149 -19.31 -16.31 11.14
CA ALA A 149 -19.29 -14.85 11.22
C ALA A 149 -19.99 -14.20 10.02
N SER A 150 -21.16 -13.64 10.23
CA SER A 150 -21.87 -12.80 9.26
C SER A 150 -21.42 -11.33 9.46
N LEU A 151 -20.38 -10.90 8.75
CA LEU A 151 -19.98 -9.52 8.74
C LEU A 151 -20.67 -8.81 7.56
N ASN A 152 -21.60 -7.93 7.86
CA ASN A 152 -22.24 -7.09 6.85
C ASN A 152 -21.30 -5.91 6.48
N ILE A 153 -20.17 -6.25 5.85
CA ILE A 153 -19.14 -5.27 5.45
C ILE A 153 -19.51 -4.74 4.07
N ARG A 154 -19.80 -3.45 4.01
CA ARG A 154 -19.92 -2.73 2.74
C ARG A 154 -18.59 -2.09 2.41
N ALA A 155 -18.02 -2.41 1.26
CA ALA A 155 -16.90 -1.65 0.75
C ALA A 155 -17.36 -0.21 0.49
N ARG A 156 -16.48 0.74 0.84
CA ARG A 156 -16.67 2.14 0.46
C ARG A 156 -15.86 2.40 -0.78
N ASP A 157 -16.54 2.80 -1.83
CA ASP A 157 -15.91 3.23 -3.06
C ASP A 157 -15.47 4.69 -2.90
N PHE A 158 -14.17 4.95 -3.11
CA PHE A 158 -13.56 6.28 -3.05
C PHE A 158 -12.77 6.52 -4.34
N PRO A 159 -13.46 6.81 -5.45
CA PRO A 159 -12.80 7.11 -6.72
C PRO A 159 -11.96 8.39 -6.60
N ALA A 160 -11.02 8.54 -7.52
CA ALA A 160 -10.32 9.81 -7.69
C ALA A 160 -11.27 10.83 -8.33
N MET A 161 -11.29 12.04 -7.76
CA MET A 161 -12.12 13.15 -8.18
C MET A 161 -11.24 14.28 -8.70
N VAL A 162 -11.65 14.91 -9.78
CA VAL A 162 -10.94 16.05 -10.35
C VAL A 162 -11.88 17.25 -10.42
N GLU A 163 -11.43 18.34 -9.82
CA GLU A 163 -12.17 19.60 -9.76
C GLU A 163 -11.44 20.67 -10.57
N ILE A 164 -12.19 21.59 -11.14
CA ILE A 164 -11.66 22.77 -11.81
C ILE A 164 -12.32 24.02 -11.22
N SER A 165 -11.55 25.05 -11.01
CA SER A 165 -12.03 26.41 -10.76
C SER A 165 -11.50 27.37 -11.83
N VAL A 166 -12.29 28.37 -12.18
CA VAL A 166 -12.01 29.30 -13.28
C VAL A 166 -12.14 30.73 -12.78
N GLU A 167 -11.13 31.53 -13.07
CA GLU A 167 -11.14 33.00 -12.89
C GLU A 167 -11.15 33.66 -14.27
N GLY A 168 -11.99 34.67 -14.48
CA GLY A 168 -12.15 35.38 -15.75
C GLY A 168 -12.93 34.62 -16.83
N GLY A 169 -13.76 33.64 -16.43
CA GLY A 169 -14.57 32.84 -17.34
C GLY A 169 -15.55 31.92 -16.61
N GLU A 170 -16.28 31.13 -17.38
CA GLU A 170 -17.24 30.14 -16.89
C GLU A 170 -17.01 28.76 -17.52
N ILE A 171 -17.36 27.71 -16.81
CA ILE A 171 -17.34 26.32 -17.32
C ILE A 171 -18.67 26.10 -18.06
N VAL A 172 -18.60 25.81 -19.37
CA VAL A 172 -19.79 25.60 -20.21
C VAL A 172 -20.05 24.12 -20.48
N GLU A 173 -19.03 23.27 -20.39
CA GLU A 173 -19.14 21.81 -20.49
C GLU A 173 -18.19 21.12 -19.51
N GLY A 174 -18.58 19.92 -19.08
CA GLY A 174 -17.83 19.08 -18.14
C GLY A 174 -18.41 19.13 -16.72
N GLU A 175 -18.43 17.97 -16.08
CA GLU A 175 -18.89 17.86 -14.70
C GLU A 175 -17.85 18.45 -13.71
N VAL A 176 -18.32 18.98 -12.59
CA VAL A 176 -17.48 19.46 -11.49
C VAL A 176 -18.08 18.99 -10.17
N PRO A 177 -17.41 18.10 -9.42
CA PRO A 177 -16.18 17.38 -9.79
C PRO A 177 -16.41 16.25 -10.80
N GLN A 178 -15.38 15.91 -11.57
CA GLN A 178 -15.38 14.71 -12.43
C GLN A 178 -14.87 13.50 -11.65
N ASN A 179 -15.64 12.41 -11.71
CA ASN A 179 -15.23 11.11 -11.21
C ASN A 179 -14.41 10.38 -12.28
N ILE A 180 -13.12 10.23 -12.07
CA ILE A 180 -12.23 9.50 -13.00
C ILE A 180 -11.99 8.04 -12.57
N GLY A 181 -12.68 7.57 -11.51
CA GLY A 181 -12.56 6.20 -11.01
C GLY A 181 -11.23 5.93 -10.33
N HIS A 182 -10.83 4.66 -10.31
CA HIS A 182 -9.58 4.25 -9.68
C HIS A 182 -8.42 4.29 -10.66
N LEU A 183 -7.24 4.62 -10.14
CA LEU A 183 -5.99 4.66 -10.90
C LEU A 183 -5.11 3.47 -10.48
N VAL A 184 -4.60 2.75 -11.47
CA VAL A 184 -3.68 1.63 -11.24
C VAL A 184 -2.31 2.15 -10.85
N GLY A 185 -1.59 1.37 -10.03
CA GLY A 185 -0.22 1.69 -9.63
C GLY A 185 0.81 0.87 -10.42
N LYS A 186 2.08 1.18 -10.21
CA LYS A 186 3.22 0.54 -10.89
C LYS A 186 3.24 -0.99 -10.75
N PHE A 187 2.78 -1.56 -9.64
CA PHE A 187 2.72 -3.00 -9.44
C PHE A 187 1.83 -3.74 -10.45
N THR A 188 0.84 -3.09 -11.01
CA THR A 188 -0.04 -3.71 -12.00
C THR A 188 0.73 -4.13 -13.25
N TYR A 189 1.82 -3.44 -13.57
CA TYR A 189 2.65 -3.66 -14.77
C TYR A 189 3.86 -4.55 -14.54
N ILE A 190 4.32 -4.72 -13.30
CA ILE A 190 5.46 -5.62 -13.00
C ILE A 190 5.16 -7.07 -13.36
N ARG A 191 3.91 -7.49 -13.35
CA ARG A 191 3.51 -8.85 -13.74
C ARG A 191 3.57 -9.11 -15.25
N GLN A 192 3.55 -8.07 -16.05
CA GLN A 192 3.69 -8.17 -17.49
C GLN A 192 5.16 -7.91 -17.86
N TRP A 193 6.03 -8.76 -17.43
CA TRP A 193 7.51 -8.75 -17.58
C TRP A 193 8.05 -8.51 -18.99
N ALA A 194 7.27 -8.02 -19.91
CA ALA A 194 7.59 -8.10 -21.30
C ALA A 194 8.03 -6.78 -21.92
N ASP A 195 7.59 -5.64 -21.49
CA ASP A 195 7.89 -4.42 -22.24
C ASP A 195 8.54 -3.36 -21.34
N GLU A 196 9.87 -3.29 -21.39
CA GLU A 196 10.63 -2.12 -20.97
C GLU A 196 10.04 -0.90 -21.66
N GLY A 197 9.36 -0.04 -20.90
CA GLY A 197 8.79 1.21 -21.40
C GLY A 197 7.28 1.34 -21.35
N GLN A 198 6.52 0.40 -20.79
CA GLN A 198 5.10 0.63 -20.54
C GLN A 198 4.92 1.68 -19.44
N GLU A 199 4.37 2.83 -19.82
CA GLU A 199 3.99 3.87 -18.88
C GLU A 199 2.71 3.47 -18.12
N VAL A 200 2.65 3.84 -16.84
CA VAL A 200 1.41 3.73 -16.06
C VAL A 200 0.33 4.57 -16.74
N PRO A 201 -0.85 4.01 -17.06
CA PRO A 201 -1.87 4.76 -17.78
C PRO A 201 -2.38 5.94 -16.95
N SER A 202 -2.59 7.04 -17.64
CA SER A 202 -3.30 8.21 -17.13
C SER A 202 -4.79 8.15 -17.48
N LYS A 203 -5.57 8.94 -16.74
CA LYS A 203 -6.97 9.25 -17.06
C LYS A 203 -7.11 10.73 -17.24
N THR A 204 -7.96 11.13 -18.19
CA THR A 204 -8.15 12.53 -18.56
C THR A 204 -9.49 13.03 -18.02
N ALA A 205 -9.45 14.18 -17.37
CA ALA A 205 -10.63 15.00 -17.10
C ALA A 205 -10.65 16.16 -18.09
N THR A 206 -11.81 16.49 -18.63
CA THR A 206 -11.98 17.47 -19.72
C THR A 206 -13.11 18.44 -19.40
N TRP A 207 -12.88 19.71 -19.64
CA TRP A 207 -13.87 20.80 -19.53
C TRP A 207 -13.79 21.73 -20.72
N VAL A 208 -14.88 22.46 -20.98
CA VAL A 208 -14.88 23.60 -21.89
C VAL A 208 -15.13 24.87 -21.09
N VAL A 209 -14.24 25.83 -21.24
CA VAL A 209 -14.25 27.12 -20.53
C VAL A 209 -14.51 28.25 -21.54
N ARG A 210 -15.49 29.12 -21.23
CA ARG A 210 -15.77 30.35 -21.98
C ARG A 210 -15.19 31.54 -21.24
N PRO A 211 -14.29 32.33 -21.86
CA PRO A 211 -13.86 33.62 -21.30
C PRO A 211 -15.06 34.58 -21.11
N ASP A 212 -15.06 35.36 -20.05
CA ASP A 212 -16.05 36.41 -19.79
C ASP A 212 -15.73 37.74 -20.48
N GLY A 213 -14.58 37.82 -21.13
CA GLY A 213 -14.08 39.03 -21.81
C GLY A 213 -13.48 40.08 -20.88
N SER A 214 -13.36 39.81 -19.58
CA SER A 214 -12.80 40.76 -18.59
C SER A 214 -11.27 40.85 -18.59
N GLY A 215 -10.58 39.95 -19.28
CA GLY A 215 -9.13 39.91 -19.33
C GLY A 215 -8.53 38.51 -19.39
N ALA A 216 -7.47 38.27 -18.61
CA ALA A 216 -6.81 36.99 -18.57
C ALA A 216 -7.66 35.95 -17.86
N VAL A 217 -7.78 34.75 -18.45
CA VAL A 217 -8.47 33.60 -17.85
C VAL A 217 -7.45 32.69 -17.22
N SER A 218 -7.70 32.26 -15.99
CA SER A 218 -6.88 31.30 -15.26
C SER A 218 -7.73 30.14 -14.78
N VAL A 219 -7.22 28.94 -14.89
CA VAL A 219 -7.85 27.73 -14.37
C VAL A 219 -6.94 27.07 -13.32
N GLU A 220 -7.51 26.66 -12.21
CA GLU A 220 -6.88 25.79 -11.24
C GLU A 220 -7.56 24.43 -11.30
N VAL A 221 -6.78 23.36 -11.48
CA VAL A 221 -7.26 21.99 -11.46
C VAL A 221 -6.69 21.29 -10.24
N ARG A 222 -7.56 20.61 -9.50
CA ARG A 222 -7.22 19.83 -8.32
C ARG A 222 -7.67 18.39 -8.51
N VAL A 223 -6.77 17.46 -8.34
CA VAL A 223 -7.12 16.04 -8.17
C VAL A 223 -7.07 15.67 -6.70
N SER A 224 -8.01 14.84 -6.26
CA SER A 224 -8.01 14.25 -4.93
C SER A 224 -8.36 12.76 -5.01
N ALA A 225 -7.64 11.93 -4.23
CA ALA A 225 -7.95 10.52 -4.06
C ALA A 225 -7.70 10.14 -2.60
N HIS A 226 -8.69 9.54 -1.98
CA HIS A 226 -8.76 9.35 -0.52
C HIS A 226 -7.48 8.78 0.14
N LYS A 227 -6.71 7.96 -0.58
CA LYS A 227 -5.50 7.30 -0.07
C LYS A 227 -4.23 7.66 -0.82
N ALA A 228 -4.38 8.45 -1.87
CA ALA A 228 -3.30 8.81 -2.77
C ALA A 228 -2.97 10.32 -2.72
N GLY A 229 -3.55 11.02 -1.76
CA GLY A 229 -3.32 12.44 -1.57
C GLY A 229 -4.06 13.33 -2.58
N ASN A 230 -3.47 14.46 -2.87
CA ASN A 230 -3.98 15.45 -3.81
C ASN A 230 -2.82 16.11 -4.57
N ASP A 231 -3.14 16.67 -5.73
CA ASP A 231 -2.25 17.52 -6.51
C ASP A 231 -3.04 18.68 -7.11
N VAL A 232 -2.37 19.82 -7.33
CA VAL A 232 -2.98 21.04 -7.85
C VAL A 232 -2.08 21.65 -8.90
N GLN A 233 -2.67 22.02 -10.03
CA GLN A 233 -1.97 22.77 -11.08
C GLN A 233 -2.81 23.94 -11.58
N THR A 234 -2.14 24.99 -12.02
CA THR A 234 -2.76 26.20 -12.56
C THR A 234 -2.27 26.45 -13.98
N LEU A 235 -3.20 26.83 -14.85
CA LEU A 235 -2.94 27.16 -16.25
C LEU A 235 -3.56 28.51 -16.61
N LYS A 236 -2.86 29.35 -17.35
CA LYS A 236 -3.41 30.55 -17.96
C LYS A 236 -3.84 30.24 -19.40
N LEU A 237 -5.11 30.48 -19.70
CA LEU A 237 -5.65 30.36 -21.05
C LEU A 237 -5.20 31.55 -21.88
N ARG A 238 -4.73 31.30 -23.08
CA ARG A 238 -4.21 32.32 -23.99
C ARG A 238 -4.72 32.07 -25.39
#